data_aeb0b4f7b04dcaaa5b6d877a8198a8b2
#
_entry.id   aeb0b4f7b04dcaaa5b6d877a8198a8b2
#
_cell.length_a   1.000
_cell.length_b   1.000
_cell.length_c   1.000
_cell.angle_alpha   90.00
_cell.angle_beta   90.00
_cell.angle_gamma   90.00
#
_symmetry.space_group_name_H-M   'P 1'
#
loop_
_entity.id
_entity.type
_entity.pdbx_description
1 polymer ?
#
loop_
_entity_poly.entity_id
_entity_poly.type
_entity_poly.pdbx_seq_one_letter_code
_entity_poly.pdbx_strand_id
1 'polypeptide(L)'
;EANFAYIKEYIYSFTKPYPDFDVEELQRYAASKGVKIIMHHETTSSVADYERQLHDAFRFMKKYGYDAVKTGYVGPIIPRSEHHDGQWMVNHYNYVAKTAADYKIMVNSHEAVRPTGMCRTYPNWIAQESARGTEFESFNGNNPDHTTILPFTRLMGGPMDYTPGIFEGDLSVYGSNKARLSTTLVKQLALYVTMYSPLQMAADLIENYRKYPDAFQFIKDVAADWDSTYILEAEPGDYITIARKAKGVNEWFVGGITDENAREAVIDFSFLPAGKKYVA
;
A
#
# COMPACT_ATOMS: atom_id res chain seq x y z
N GLU A 1 1.68 22.02 -20.63
CA GLU A 1 0.41 22.49 -21.24
C GLU A 1 -0.36 21.36 -21.91
N ALA A 2 0.27 20.49 -22.71
CA ALA A 2 -0.40 19.34 -23.32
C ALA A 2 -0.95 18.36 -22.30
N ASN A 3 -0.22 18.12 -21.20
CA ASN A 3 -0.69 17.31 -20.09
C ASN A 3 -1.85 17.97 -19.33
N PHE A 4 -1.88 19.30 -19.28
CA PHE A 4 -2.94 20.04 -18.62
C PHE A 4 -4.26 19.98 -19.39
N ALA A 5 -4.21 20.03 -20.74
CA ALA A 5 -5.39 19.86 -21.58
C ALA A 5 -5.97 18.44 -21.50
N TYR A 6 -5.10 17.45 -21.46
CA TYR A 6 -5.46 16.05 -21.29
C TYR A 6 -6.09 15.77 -19.92
N ILE A 7 -5.48 16.30 -18.85
CA ILE A 7 -6.00 16.28 -17.50
C ILE A 7 -7.40 16.92 -17.43
N LYS A 8 -7.57 18.08 -18.08
CA LYS A 8 -8.84 18.81 -18.11
C LYS A 8 -9.98 18.01 -18.74
N GLU A 9 -9.69 17.12 -19.67
CA GLU A 9 -10.72 16.36 -20.37
C GLU A 9 -11.09 15.04 -19.65
N TYR A 10 -10.15 14.38 -18.98
CA TYR A 10 -10.34 13.03 -18.44
C TYR A 10 -10.10 12.89 -16.93
N ILE A 11 -9.11 13.53 -16.36
CA ILE A 11 -8.75 13.37 -14.94
C ILE A 11 -9.69 14.18 -14.04
N TYR A 12 -10.25 15.28 -14.49
CA TYR A 12 -11.20 16.05 -13.70
C TYR A 12 -12.63 15.49 -13.70
N SER A 13 -12.85 14.33 -14.27
CA SER A 13 -14.15 13.66 -14.21
C SER A 13 -14.02 12.27 -13.62
N PHE A 14 -14.40 12.11 -12.36
CA PHE A 14 -14.37 10.82 -11.65
C PHE A 14 -15.58 9.93 -11.97
N THR A 15 -16.39 10.32 -12.94
CA THR A 15 -17.53 9.56 -13.45
C THR A 15 -17.43 9.20 -14.92
N LYS A 16 -16.34 9.65 -15.58
CA LYS A 16 -16.08 9.39 -16.99
C LYS A 16 -14.75 8.64 -17.12
N PRO A 17 -14.79 7.32 -17.34
CA PRO A 17 -13.56 6.53 -17.52
C PRO A 17 -12.82 6.93 -18.80
N TYR A 18 -11.58 6.48 -18.88
CA TYR A 18 -10.82 6.54 -20.13
C TYR A 18 -11.59 5.86 -21.26
N PRO A 19 -11.57 6.39 -22.48
CA PRO A 19 -12.32 5.84 -23.60
C PRO A 19 -11.98 4.38 -23.93
N ASP A 20 -10.72 3.99 -23.66
CA ASP A 20 -10.23 2.64 -23.94
C ASP A 20 -10.56 1.64 -22.82
N PHE A 21 -11.19 2.09 -21.71
CA PHE A 21 -11.58 1.26 -20.60
C PHE A 21 -13.10 1.17 -20.47
N ASP A 22 -13.63 0.01 -20.82
CA ASP A 22 -15.00 -0.34 -20.47
C ASP A 22 -15.03 -0.84 -19.02
N VAL A 23 -15.38 0.07 -18.09
CA VAL A 23 -15.39 -0.24 -16.64
C VAL A 23 -16.42 -1.30 -16.28
N GLU A 24 -17.52 -1.41 -17.02
CA GLU A 24 -18.56 -2.40 -16.79
C GLU A 24 -18.08 -3.79 -17.22
N GLU A 25 -17.55 -3.90 -18.43
CA GLU A 25 -17.00 -5.16 -18.94
C GLU A 25 -15.82 -5.62 -18.11
N LEU A 26 -14.90 -4.71 -17.73
CA LEU A 26 -13.75 -5.03 -16.91
C LEU A 26 -14.18 -5.58 -15.54
N GLN A 27 -15.15 -4.95 -14.88
CA GLN A 27 -15.68 -5.42 -13.61
C GLN A 27 -16.39 -6.77 -13.73
N ARG A 28 -17.18 -6.94 -14.78
CA ARG A 28 -17.87 -8.20 -15.07
C ARG A 28 -16.88 -9.34 -15.30
N TYR A 29 -15.83 -9.09 -16.08
CA TYR A 29 -14.77 -10.06 -16.35
C TYR A 29 -14.01 -10.43 -15.08
N ALA A 30 -13.57 -9.44 -14.30
CA ALA A 30 -12.87 -9.66 -13.03
C ALA A 30 -13.72 -10.48 -12.05
N ALA A 31 -14.99 -10.12 -11.90
CA ALA A 31 -15.93 -10.87 -11.05
C ALA A 31 -16.07 -12.32 -11.49
N SER A 32 -16.10 -12.60 -12.81
CA SER A 32 -16.13 -13.96 -13.35
C SER A 32 -14.89 -14.80 -13.00
N LYS A 33 -13.79 -14.14 -12.64
CA LYS A 33 -12.53 -14.75 -12.18
C LYS A 33 -12.36 -14.73 -10.65
N GLY A 34 -13.38 -14.27 -9.92
CA GLY A 34 -13.29 -14.11 -8.45
C GLY A 34 -12.35 -12.98 -8.02
N VAL A 35 -12.04 -12.04 -8.90
CA VAL A 35 -11.17 -10.89 -8.64
C VAL A 35 -12.01 -9.63 -8.43
N LYS A 36 -11.67 -8.84 -7.42
CA LYS A 36 -12.20 -7.48 -7.21
C LYS A 36 -11.22 -6.46 -7.77
N ILE A 37 -11.74 -5.34 -8.24
CA ILE A 37 -10.93 -4.23 -8.76
C ILE A 37 -11.02 -3.04 -7.82
N ILE A 38 -9.88 -2.42 -7.54
CA ILE A 38 -9.78 -1.13 -6.86
C ILE A 38 -9.79 -0.03 -7.92
N MET A 39 -10.70 0.93 -7.79
CA MET A 39 -10.71 2.09 -8.67
C MET A 39 -9.65 3.10 -8.23
N HIS A 40 -8.93 3.69 -9.16
CA HIS A 40 -7.95 4.74 -8.88
C HIS A 40 -8.54 6.11 -9.22
N HIS A 41 -8.60 6.98 -8.22
CA HIS A 41 -8.94 8.39 -8.37
C HIS A 41 -7.65 9.23 -8.23
N GLU A 42 -6.92 9.40 -9.32
CA GLU A 42 -5.82 10.36 -9.36
C GLU A 42 -6.38 11.77 -9.53
N THR A 43 -6.15 12.61 -8.53
CA THR A 43 -6.71 13.97 -8.49
C THR A 43 -5.79 15.00 -9.09
N THR A 44 -4.52 14.66 -9.34
CA THR A 44 -3.45 15.61 -9.72
C THR A 44 -3.40 16.80 -8.75
N SER A 45 -3.65 16.53 -7.48
CA SER A 45 -3.78 17.51 -6.39
C SER A 45 -4.89 18.57 -6.56
N SER A 46 -5.81 18.38 -7.51
CA SER A 46 -7.00 19.25 -7.67
C SER A 46 -8.08 18.85 -6.67
N VAL A 47 -7.80 19.07 -5.39
CA VAL A 47 -8.55 18.55 -4.26
C VAL A 47 -9.97 19.12 -4.21
N ALA A 48 -10.12 20.42 -4.37
CA ALA A 48 -11.43 21.07 -4.37
C ALA A 48 -12.33 20.57 -5.52
N ASP A 49 -11.75 20.19 -6.65
CA ASP A 49 -12.49 19.60 -7.77
C ASP A 49 -12.92 18.16 -7.45
N TYR A 50 -12.06 17.40 -6.82
CA TYR A 50 -12.40 16.06 -6.34
C TYR A 50 -13.54 16.10 -5.33
N GLU A 51 -13.49 17.00 -4.34
CA GLU A 51 -14.56 17.15 -3.34
C GLU A 51 -15.92 17.46 -3.95
N ARG A 52 -15.95 18.34 -4.99
CA ARG A 52 -17.21 18.64 -5.70
C ARG A 52 -17.82 17.43 -6.39
N GLN A 53 -17.02 16.48 -6.82
CA GLN A 53 -17.45 15.30 -7.55
C GLN A 53 -17.54 14.05 -6.66
N LEU A 54 -17.14 14.09 -5.40
CA LEU A 54 -16.92 12.92 -4.55
C LEU A 54 -18.15 12.02 -4.46
N HIS A 55 -19.33 12.59 -4.22
CA HIS A 55 -20.56 11.84 -4.15
C HIS A 55 -20.96 11.20 -5.48
N ASP A 56 -20.75 11.90 -6.60
CA ASP A 56 -21.03 11.37 -7.92
C ASP A 56 -20.05 10.25 -8.27
N ALA A 57 -18.78 10.43 -7.94
CA ALA A 57 -17.74 9.43 -8.12
C ALA A 57 -18.06 8.14 -7.33
N PHE A 58 -18.47 8.25 -6.08
CA PHE A 58 -18.84 7.09 -5.26
C PHE A 58 -20.13 6.43 -5.71
N ARG A 59 -21.13 7.19 -6.17
CA ARG A 59 -22.31 6.60 -6.82
C ARG A 59 -21.95 5.85 -8.10
N PHE A 60 -21.04 6.41 -8.91
CA PHE A 60 -20.54 5.74 -10.10
C PHE A 60 -19.83 4.42 -9.75
N MET A 61 -18.94 4.42 -8.76
CA MET A 61 -18.30 3.21 -8.26
C MET A 61 -19.32 2.14 -7.84
N LYS A 62 -20.30 2.52 -7.04
CA LYS A 62 -21.33 1.58 -6.57
C LYS A 62 -22.20 1.05 -7.70
N LYS A 63 -22.51 1.88 -8.70
CA LYS A 63 -23.25 1.45 -9.89
C LYS A 63 -22.55 0.29 -10.60
N TYR A 64 -21.23 0.32 -10.68
CA TYR A 64 -20.42 -0.69 -11.36
C TYR A 64 -19.79 -1.73 -10.43
N GLY A 65 -20.16 -1.75 -9.15
CA GLY A 65 -19.73 -2.78 -8.20
C GLY A 65 -18.32 -2.64 -7.65
N TYR A 66 -17.76 -1.43 -7.67
CA TYR A 66 -16.47 -1.15 -7.06
C TYR A 66 -16.63 -0.83 -5.58
N ASP A 67 -15.92 -1.55 -4.71
CA ASP A 67 -16.00 -1.42 -3.26
C ASP A 67 -14.73 -0.83 -2.63
N ALA A 68 -13.74 -0.49 -3.43
CA ALA A 68 -12.50 0.10 -2.95
C ALA A 68 -11.97 1.16 -3.93
N VAL A 69 -11.39 2.21 -3.38
CA VAL A 69 -10.74 3.29 -4.11
C VAL A 69 -9.33 3.54 -3.59
N LYS A 70 -8.39 3.73 -4.51
CA LYS A 70 -7.09 4.36 -4.24
C LYS A 70 -7.19 5.82 -4.66
N THR A 71 -6.84 6.75 -3.77
CA THR A 71 -6.79 8.18 -4.07
C THR A 71 -5.34 8.64 -4.18
N GLY A 72 -5.04 9.45 -5.20
CA GLY A 72 -3.72 10.02 -5.45
C GLY A 72 -3.77 11.55 -5.53
N TYR A 73 -2.67 12.20 -5.14
CA TYR A 73 -2.56 13.65 -5.05
C TYR A 73 -1.18 14.13 -5.50
N VAL A 74 -0.74 13.67 -6.66
CA VAL A 74 0.57 14.02 -7.22
C VAL A 74 0.64 15.50 -7.56
N GLY A 75 1.68 16.19 -7.08
CA GLY A 75 1.96 17.58 -7.36
C GLY A 75 1.51 18.55 -6.26
N PRO A 76 1.68 19.86 -6.47
CA PRO A 76 1.27 20.89 -5.53
C PRO A 76 -0.25 20.94 -5.35
N ILE A 77 -0.70 21.07 -4.11
CA ILE A 77 -2.14 21.15 -3.80
C ILE A 77 -2.79 22.34 -4.51
N ILE A 78 -3.97 22.11 -5.03
CA ILE A 78 -4.86 23.13 -5.56
C ILE A 78 -6.12 23.14 -4.71
N PRO A 79 -6.43 24.23 -4.00
CA PRO A 79 -5.89 25.61 -4.15
C PRO A 79 -4.43 25.78 -3.66
N ARG A 80 -3.68 26.65 -4.35
CA ARG A 80 -2.21 26.81 -4.18
C ARG A 80 -1.74 27.29 -2.82
N SER A 81 -2.61 27.77 -1.96
CA SER A 81 -2.27 28.20 -0.59
C SER A 81 -2.18 27.05 0.41
N GLU A 82 -2.61 25.87 0.01
CA GLU A 82 -2.69 24.70 0.87
C GLU A 82 -1.45 23.80 0.74
N HIS A 83 -1.16 23.06 1.80
CA HIS A 83 -0.05 22.12 1.86
C HIS A 83 -0.55 20.71 2.15
N HIS A 84 0.16 19.68 1.65
CA HIS A 84 -0.17 18.27 1.85
C HIS A 84 -0.38 17.89 3.34
N ASP A 85 0.43 18.44 4.23
CA ASP A 85 0.35 18.18 5.68
C ASP A 85 -0.42 19.28 6.45
N GLY A 86 -1.08 20.19 5.74
CA GLY A 86 -1.86 21.28 6.34
C GLY A 86 -3.21 20.82 6.87
N GLN A 87 -3.81 21.63 7.77
CA GLN A 87 -5.11 21.32 8.37
C GLN A 87 -6.21 21.13 7.34
N TRP A 88 -6.16 21.87 6.23
CA TRP A 88 -7.14 21.76 5.17
C TRP A 88 -7.13 20.38 4.54
N MET A 89 -5.92 19.83 4.27
CA MET A 89 -5.77 18.46 3.75
C MET A 89 -6.14 17.40 4.77
N VAL A 90 -5.84 17.59 6.06
CA VAL A 90 -6.34 16.70 7.12
C VAL A 90 -7.87 16.60 7.08
N ASN A 91 -8.54 17.74 6.95
CA ASN A 91 -10.00 17.80 6.85
C ASN A 91 -10.50 17.08 5.58
N HIS A 92 -9.80 17.28 4.46
CA HIS A 92 -10.11 16.62 3.20
C HIS A 92 -10.05 15.08 3.32
N TYR A 93 -8.96 14.52 3.83
CA TYR A 93 -8.81 13.08 3.98
C TYR A 93 -9.87 12.49 4.93
N ASN A 94 -10.16 13.18 6.03
CA ASN A 94 -11.25 12.79 6.93
C ASN A 94 -12.62 12.84 6.24
N TYR A 95 -12.86 13.86 5.42
CA TYR A 95 -14.10 13.98 4.65
C TYR A 95 -14.24 12.84 3.64
N VAL A 96 -13.18 12.51 2.91
CA VAL A 96 -13.17 11.39 1.95
C VAL A 96 -13.44 10.07 2.67
N ALA A 97 -12.74 9.78 3.77
CA ALA A 97 -12.90 8.54 4.52
C ALA A 97 -14.33 8.39 5.08
N LYS A 98 -14.87 9.46 5.66
CA LYS A 98 -16.25 9.49 6.19
C LYS A 98 -17.28 9.29 5.08
N THR A 99 -17.16 10.04 3.99
CA THR A 99 -18.09 9.92 2.86
C THR A 99 -18.02 8.53 2.23
N ALA A 100 -16.81 7.97 2.06
CA ALA A 100 -16.64 6.62 1.56
C ALA A 100 -17.30 5.56 2.46
N ALA A 101 -17.28 5.75 3.78
CA ALA A 101 -17.96 4.86 4.73
C ALA A 101 -19.48 4.84 4.50
N ASP A 102 -20.10 5.99 4.24
CA ASP A 102 -21.53 6.09 3.93
C ASP A 102 -21.90 5.29 2.67
N TYR A 103 -20.97 5.21 1.70
CA TYR A 103 -21.13 4.40 0.49
C TYR A 103 -20.60 2.97 0.63
N LYS A 104 -20.10 2.56 1.80
CA LYS A 104 -19.44 1.25 2.02
C LYS A 104 -18.28 1.01 1.03
N ILE A 105 -17.44 2.00 0.88
CA ILE A 105 -16.24 1.99 0.04
C ILE A 105 -15.00 2.01 0.95
N MET A 106 -14.08 1.11 0.71
CA MET A 106 -12.75 1.10 1.32
C MET A 106 -11.85 2.14 0.65
N VAL A 107 -10.98 2.77 1.43
CA VAL A 107 -10.06 3.81 0.95
C VAL A 107 -8.61 3.43 1.22
N ASN A 108 -7.77 3.54 0.20
CA ASN A 108 -6.32 3.55 0.29
C ASN A 108 -5.83 4.92 -0.20
N SER A 109 -5.24 5.73 0.67
CA SER A 109 -4.83 7.10 0.33
C SER A 109 -3.33 7.19 0.10
N HIS A 110 -2.92 7.66 -1.06
CA HIS A 110 -1.53 8.00 -1.37
C HIS A 110 -1.27 9.50 -1.23
N GLU A 111 0.00 9.91 -1.18
CA GLU A 111 0.45 11.26 -0.82
C GLU A 111 -0.29 11.83 0.41
N ALA A 112 -0.73 10.96 1.29
CA ALA A 112 -1.63 11.29 2.38
C ALA A 112 -0.91 11.99 3.56
N VAL A 113 -1.69 12.78 4.28
CA VAL A 113 -1.27 13.31 5.58
C VAL A 113 -0.84 12.19 6.53
N ARG A 114 0.03 12.50 7.47
CA ARG A 114 0.49 11.53 8.46
C ARG A 114 -0.68 10.97 9.25
N PRO A 115 -0.77 9.64 9.44
CA PRO A 115 -1.90 9.03 10.13
C PRO A 115 -1.88 9.32 11.63
N THR A 116 -3.07 9.51 12.18
CA THR A 116 -3.28 9.80 13.61
C THR A 116 -4.16 8.75 14.29
N GLY A 117 -4.31 7.57 13.67
CA GLY A 117 -5.16 6.49 14.18
C GLY A 117 -6.63 6.61 13.76
N MET A 118 -6.97 7.51 12.84
CA MET A 118 -8.34 7.68 12.34
C MET A 118 -8.90 6.44 11.64
N CYS A 119 -8.05 5.53 11.19
CA CYS A 119 -8.46 4.21 10.69
C CYS A 119 -9.19 3.35 11.74
N ARG A 120 -9.05 3.65 13.04
CA ARG A 120 -9.83 3.01 14.11
C ARG A 120 -11.25 3.55 14.24
N THR A 121 -11.45 4.81 13.87
CA THR A 121 -12.78 5.45 13.80
C THR A 121 -13.47 5.15 12.49
N TYR A 122 -12.73 5.17 11.40
CA TYR A 122 -13.18 4.87 10.05
C TYR A 122 -12.41 3.65 9.51
N PRO A 123 -12.82 2.43 9.86
CA PRO A 123 -12.09 1.20 9.48
C PRO A 123 -12.14 0.90 7.97
N ASN A 124 -12.98 1.59 7.23
CA ASN A 124 -12.94 1.59 5.77
C ASN A 124 -11.70 2.33 5.20
N TRP A 125 -11.00 3.14 5.99
CA TRP A 125 -9.72 3.72 5.62
C TRP A 125 -8.63 2.68 5.90
N ILE A 126 -8.48 1.75 4.97
CA ILE A 126 -7.73 0.50 5.18
C ILE A 126 -6.22 0.66 5.11
N ALA A 127 -5.73 1.62 4.33
CA ALA A 127 -4.30 1.91 4.22
C ALA A 127 -4.07 3.36 3.78
N GLN A 128 -2.86 3.85 4.08
CA GLN A 128 -2.33 5.12 3.61
C GLN A 128 -0.87 4.92 3.27
N GLU A 129 -0.37 5.61 2.27
CA GLU A 129 1.08 5.68 2.04
C GLU A 129 1.75 6.52 3.13
N SER A 130 1.54 7.84 3.12
CA SER A 130 1.97 8.84 4.13
C SER A 130 3.46 8.81 4.51
N ALA A 131 4.27 8.14 3.72
CA ALA A 131 5.74 8.09 3.73
C ALA A 131 6.20 7.49 2.42
N ARG A 132 7.48 7.55 2.12
CA ARG A 132 8.03 6.97 0.89
C ARG A 132 7.85 5.46 0.88
N GLY A 133 7.13 4.96 -0.13
CA GLY A 133 6.99 3.54 -0.43
C GLY A 133 8.09 3.03 -1.36
N THR A 134 7.93 1.80 -1.86
CA THR A 134 8.91 1.14 -2.74
C THR A 134 9.20 1.95 -4.00
N GLU A 135 8.24 2.70 -4.55
CA GLU A 135 8.46 3.47 -5.79
C GLU A 135 9.61 4.47 -5.68
N PHE A 136 9.86 5.01 -4.48
CA PHE A 136 10.95 5.97 -4.26
C PHE A 136 12.35 5.36 -4.43
N GLU A 137 12.49 4.06 -4.37
CA GLU A 137 13.75 3.39 -4.71
C GLU A 137 14.10 3.58 -6.20
N SER A 138 13.10 3.70 -7.06
CA SER A 138 13.27 3.97 -8.50
C SER A 138 13.77 5.39 -8.80
N PHE A 139 13.66 6.29 -7.84
CA PHE A 139 14.12 7.68 -7.91
C PHE A 139 15.39 7.92 -7.08
N ASN A 140 16.09 6.87 -6.63
CA ASN A 140 17.22 6.93 -5.71
C ASN A 140 16.86 7.59 -4.36
N GLY A 141 15.64 7.35 -3.87
CA GLY A 141 15.09 8.06 -2.73
C GLY A 141 15.08 7.29 -1.40
N ASN A 142 15.21 5.97 -1.42
CA ASN A 142 15.20 5.13 -0.22
C ASN A 142 16.51 4.37 -0.08
N ASN A 143 17.14 4.48 1.09
CA ASN A 143 18.23 3.60 1.50
C ASN A 143 17.66 2.37 2.24
N PRO A 144 18.44 1.31 2.43
CA PRO A 144 17.98 0.11 3.14
C PRO A 144 17.47 0.34 4.57
N ASP A 145 18.02 1.34 5.29
CA ASP A 145 17.62 1.76 6.63
C ASP A 145 16.20 2.35 6.68
N HIS A 146 15.69 2.91 5.58
CA HIS A 146 14.34 3.46 5.53
C HIS A 146 13.27 2.44 5.99
N THR A 147 13.38 1.20 5.55
CA THR A 147 12.42 0.15 5.93
C THR A 147 12.54 -0.30 7.37
N THR A 148 13.68 -0.08 8.02
CA THR A 148 13.90 -0.39 9.43
C THR A 148 13.50 0.74 10.37
N ILE A 149 13.21 1.94 9.83
CA ILE A 149 12.69 3.09 10.57
C ILE A 149 11.14 3.10 10.59
N LEU A 150 10.51 2.73 9.48
CA LEU A 150 9.05 2.86 9.32
C LEU A 150 8.22 2.12 10.37
N PRO A 151 8.58 0.91 10.85
CA PRO A 151 7.86 0.22 11.92
C PRO A 151 7.77 1.01 13.23
N PHE A 152 8.76 1.84 13.53
CA PHE A 152 8.85 2.64 14.76
C PHE A 152 8.28 4.06 14.62
N THR A 153 8.01 4.49 13.41
CA THR A 153 7.56 5.86 13.12
C THR A 153 6.23 5.86 12.38
N ARG A 154 6.25 5.62 11.08
CA ARG A 154 5.06 5.70 10.21
C ARG A 154 3.96 4.73 10.62
N LEU A 155 4.31 3.48 10.93
CA LEU A 155 3.35 2.44 11.29
C LEU A 155 2.69 2.64 12.67
N MET A 156 3.23 3.51 13.51
CA MET A 156 2.61 3.87 14.80
C MET A 156 1.25 4.55 14.64
N GLY A 157 1.02 5.21 13.52
CA GLY A 157 -0.27 5.87 13.21
C GLY A 157 -1.31 4.96 12.56
N GLY A 158 -0.92 3.78 12.08
CA GLY A 158 -1.81 2.83 11.40
C GLY A 158 -1.17 2.15 10.19
N PRO A 159 -1.93 1.33 9.46
CA PRO A 159 -1.44 0.56 8.34
C PRO A 159 -0.85 1.43 7.23
N MET A 160 0.19 0.91 6.57
CA MET A 160 0.87 1.60 5.47
C MET A 160 0.77 0.78 4.18
N ASP A 161 0.38 1.44 3.09
CA ASP A 161 0.58 0.91 1.76
C ASP A 161 2.02 1.20 1.31
N TYR A 162 2.94 0.28 1.64
CA TYR A 162 4.36 0.40 1.27
C TYR A 162 4.63 -0.07 -0.16
N THR A 163 3.71 -0.83 -0.75
CA THR A 163 3.84 -1.46 -2.08
C THR A 163 5.04 -2.40 -2.20
N PRO A 164 5.15 -3.44 -1.35
CA PRO A 164 6.25 -4.40 -1.41
C PRO A 164 6.12 -5.37 -2.58
N GLY A 165 7.14 -6.21 -2.75
CA GLY A 165 7.07 -7.38 -3.62
C GLY A 165 7.77 -7.20 -4.97
N ILE A 166 8.65 -6.23 -5.13
CA ILE A 166 9.47 -6.09 -6.33
C ILE A 166 10.56 -7.17 -6.32
N PHE A 167 10.52 -8.08 -7.31
CA PHE A 167 11.50 -9.14 -7.50
C PHE A 167 12.59 -8.75 -8.51
N GLU A 168 12.27 -7.88 -9.48
CA GLU A 168 13.25 -7.34 -10.41
C GLU A 168 13.78 -6.00 -9.90
N GLY A 169 14.95 -6.04 -9.26
CA GLY A 169 15.58 -4.86 -8.68
C GLY A 169 16.38 -4.02 -9.66
N ASP A 170 16.63 -4.50 -10.87
CA ASP A 170 17.38 -3.76 -11.90
C ASP A 170 16.43 -3.18 -12.95
N LEU A 171 16.06 -1.91 -12.80
CA LEU A 171 15.08 -1.26 -13.68
C LEU A 171 15.62 -0.97 -15.07
N SER A 172 16.94 -1.13 -15.31
CA SER A 172 17.53 -0.94 -16.64
C SER A 172 17.04 -1.97 -17.67
N VAL A 173 16.53 -3.11 -17.19
CA VAL A 173 15.94 -4.14 -18.06
C VAL A 173 14.66 -3.68 -18.76
N TYR A 174 14.02 -2.59 -18.28
CA TYR A 174 12.78 -2.04 -18.84
C TYR A 174 12.98 -0.78 -19.69
N GLY A 175 14.23 -0.32 -19.89
CA GLY A 175 14.46 0.83 -20.75
C GLY A 175 15.52 1.81 -20.22
N SER A 176 15.20 3.10 -20.23
CA SER A 176 16.15 4.18 -19.91
C SER A 176 16.37 4.40 -18.40
N ASN A 177 15.51 3.90 -17.54
CA ASN A 177 15.71 3.98 -16.10
C ASN A 177 16.86 3.04 -15.69
N LYS A 178 17.92 3.60 -15.11
CA LYS A 178 19.10 2.86 -14.64
C LYS A 178 19.12 2.65 -13.13
N ALA A 179 18.04 2.97 -12.45
CA ALA A 179 17.95 2.77 -11.01
C ALA A 179 17.99 1.28 -10.68
N ARG A 180 18.66 1.00 -9.59
CA ARG A 180 18.69 -0.32 -8.97
C ARG A 180 18.14 -0.18 -7.56
N LEU A 181 17.14 -1.00 -7.23
CA LEU A 181 16.56 -1.01 -5.89
C LEU A 181 17.58 -1.54 -4.88
N SER A 182 17.74 -0.83 -3.77
CA SER A 182 18.64 -1.20 -2.67
C SER A 182 17.98 -2.24 -1.75
N THR A 183 17.57 -3.37 -2.32
CA THR A 183 16.83 -4.42 -1.65
C THR A 183 17.27 -5.81 -2.12
N THR A 184 16.77 -6.84 -1.48
CA THR A 184 16.88 -8.23 -1.92
C THR A 184 15.50 -8.86 -2.04
N LEU A 185 15.37 -9.93 -2.82
CA LEU A 185 14.11 -10.67 -2.94
C LEU A 185 13.61 -11.13 -1.57
N VAL A 186 14.50 -11.63 -0.71
CA VAL A 186 14.12 -12.09 0.65
C VAL A 186 13.65 -10.91 1.51
N LYS A 187 14.32 -9.73 1.42
CA LYS A 187 13.84 -8.52 2.10
C LYS A 187 12.44 -8.12 1.62
N GLN A 188 12.17 -8.17 0.32
CA GLN A 188 10.84 -7.90 -0.23
C GLN A 188 9.77 -8.84 0.34
N LEU A 189 10.08 -10.12 0.53
CA LEU A 189 9.17 -11.06 1.20
C LEU A 189 8.98 -10.71 2.69
N ALA A 190 10.06 -10.39 3.40
CA ALA A 190 10.01 -10.04 4.83
C ALA A 190 9.18 -8.77 5.10
N LEU A 191 9.10 -7.84 4.11
CA LEU A 191 8.28 -6.63 4.23
C LEU A 191 6.78 -6.93 4.40
N TYR A 192 6.27 -8.06 3.89
CA TYR A 192 4.87 -8.47 4.13
C TYR A 192 4.59 -8.77 5.61
N VAL A 193 5.61 -9.12 6.37
CA VAL A 193 5.50 -9.36 7.81
C VAL A 193 5.81 -8.11 8.61
N THR A 194 6.83 -7.34 8.22
CA THR A 194 7.30 -6.17 8.98
C THR A 194 6.49 -4.91 8.71
N MET A 195 5.98 -4.72 7.49
CA MET A 195 5.12 -3.59 7.12
C MET A 195 3.65 -3.97 7.23
N TYR A 196 3.02 -3.56 8.34
CA TYR A 196 1.61 -3.89 8.55
C TYR A 196 0.69 -3.13 7.59
N SER A 197 -0.11 -3.88 6.85
CA SER A 197 -1.26 -3.38 6.12
C SER A 197 -2.28 -4.49 5.91
N PRO A 198 -3.59 -4.26 6.07
CA PRO A 198 -4.62 -5.21 5.66
C PRO A 198 -4.78 -5.29 4.14
N LEU A 199 -4.22 -4.34 3.41
CA LEU A 199 -4.11 -4.33 1.96
C LEU A 199 -2.64 -4.37 1.58
N GLN A 200 -2.17 -5.53 1.12
CA GLN A 200 -0.80 -5.73 0.67
C GLN A 200 -0.75 -5.79 -0.86
N MET A 201 0.19 -5.08 -1.45
CA MET A 201 0.40 -5.09 -2.90
C MET A 201 1.40 -6.16 -3.28
N ALA A 202 1.29 -6.68 -4.49
CA ALA A 202 2.31 -7.45 -5.19
C ALA A 202 2.75 -6.58 -6.37
N ALA A 203 3.78 -5.74 -6.15
CA ALA A 203 4.05 -4.56 -6.95
C ALA A 203 4.92 -4.80 -8.18
N ASP A 204 5.17 -6.07 -8.56
CA ASP A 204 5.98 -6.41 -9.72
C ASP A 204 5.14 -6.96 -10.89
N LEU A 205 5.77 -7.14 -12.03
CA LEU A 205 5.18 -7.77 -13.21
C LEU A 205 5.02 -9.28 -13.01
N ILE A 206 3.98 -9.85 -13.62
CA ILE A 206 3.70 -11.29 -13.55
C ILE A 206 4.88 -12.12 -14.05
N GLU A 207 5.59 -11.64 -15.06
CA GLU A 207 6.77 -12.29 -15.64
C GLU A 207 7.90 -12.46 -14.63
N ASN A 208 8.07 -11.50 -13.72
CA ASN A 208 9.09 -11.57 -12.68
C ASN A 208 8.71 -12.56 -11.58
N TYR A 209 7.45 -12.60 -11.19
CA TYR A 209 6.96 -13.62 -10.25
C TYR A 209 7.11 -15.05 -10.78
N ARG A 210 6.92 -15.25 -12.09
CA ARG A 210 7.10 -16.56 -12.73
C ARG A 210 8.54 -17.08 -12.71
N LYS A 211 9.53 -16.18 -12.54
CA LYS A 211 10.94 -16.57 -12.37
C LYS A 211 11.21 -17.22 -11.02
N TYR A 212 10.42 -16.89 -9.99
CA TYR A 212 10.59 -17.32 -8.61
C TYR A 212 9.26 -17.79 -8.01
N PRO A 213 8.72 -18.92 -8.49
CA PRO A 213 7.37 -19.36 -8.11
C PRO A 213 7.23 -19.73 -6.64
N ASP A 214 8.27 -20.20 -5.99
CA ASP A 214 8.36 -20.48 -4.56
C ASP A 214 8.30 -19.21 -3.71
N ALA A 215 9.06 -18.19 -4.08
CA ALA A 215 9.00 -16.88 -3.43
C ALA A 215 7.62 -16.21 -3.63
N PHE A 216 7.05 -16.33 -4.81
CA PHE A 216 5.70 -15.81 -5.07
C PHE A 216 4.62 -16.61 -4.32
N GLN A 217 4.86 -17.91 -4.05
CA GLN A 217 3.95 -18.70 -3.22
C GLN A 217 3.86 -18.11 -1.81
N PHE A 218 4.98 -17.65 -1.22
CA PHE A 218 4.96 -16.97 0.07
C PHE A 218 4.03 -15.73 0.06
N ILE A 219 4.08 -14.90 -0.98
CA ILE A 219 3.19 -13.72 -1.10
C ILE A 219 1.72 -14.13 -1.11
N LYS A 220 1.38 -15.26 -1.71
CA LYS A 220 0.01 -15.78 -1.73
C LYS A 220 -0.44 -16.36 -0.40
N ASP A 221 0.48 -16.89 0.38
CA ASP A 221 0.19 -17.60 1.63
C ASP A 221 0.28 -16.69 2.86
N VAL A 222 1.09 -15.62 2.80
CA VAL A 222 1.25 -14.73 3.96
C VAL A 222 -0.06 -14.02 4.30
N ALA A 223 -0.38 -14.02 5.60
CA ALA A 223 -1.58 -13.34 6.08
C ALA A 223 -1.44 -11.81 6.04
N ALA A 224 -2.56 -11.11 5.88
CA ALA A 224 -2.66 -9.66 5.98
C ALA A 224 -3.39 -9.18 7.26
N ASP A 225 -3.98 -10.11 8.02
CA ASP A 225 -4.67 -9.84 9.28
C ASP A 225 -4.10 -10.74 10.39
N TRP A 226 -3.87 -10.17 11.59
CA TRP A 226 -3.05 -10.78 12.62
C TRP A 226 -3.76 -10.81 13.97
N ASP A 227 -3.70 -11.96 14.66
CA ASP A 227 -4.15 -12.11 16.05
C ASP A 227 -3.12 -11.55 17.05
N SER A 228 -1.83 -11.76 16.75
CA SER A 228 -0.74 -11.39 17.67
C SER A 228 0.50 -10.97 16.91
N THR A 229 1.25 -10.06 17.51
CA THR A 229 2.54 -9.58 17.00
C THR A 229 3.55 -9.58 18.14
N TYR A 230 4.72 -10.16 17.91
CA TYR A 230 5.86 -10.17 18.82
C TYR A 230 7.07 -9.54 18.13
N ILE A 231 7.63 -8.53 18.74
CA ILE A 231 8.91 -7.98 18.33
C ILE A 231 9.97 -8.82 19.04
N LEU A 232 10.73 -9.59 18.28
CA LEU A 232 11.74 -10.50 18.83
C LEU A 232 13.03 -9.76 19.13
N GLU A 233 13.45 -8.90 18.20
CA GLU A 233 14.58 -8.00 18.35
C GLU A 233 14.39 -6.80 17.46
N ALA A 234 14.90 -5.64 17.86
CA ALA A 234 14.76 -4.41 17.07
C ALA A 234 15.71 -3.32 17.54
N GLU A 235 16.26 -2.60 16.56
CA GLU A 235 16.95 -1.32 16.74
C GLU A 235 16.52 -0.39 15.61
N PRO A 236 15.88 0.76 15.91
CA PRO A 236 15.39 1.68 14.88
C PRO A 236 16.50 2.16 13.94
N GLY A 237 16.28 1.98 12.65
CA GLY A 237 17.24 2.33 11.61
C GLY A 237 18.20 1.21 11.23
N ASP A 238 18.35 0.22 12.10
CA ASP A 238 19.32 -0.86 11.91
C ASP A 238 18.62 -2.18 11.51
N TYR A 239 17.73 -2.69 12.34
CA TYR A 239 17.05 -3.97 12.08
C TYR A 239 15.75 -4.11 12.86
N ILE A 240 14.91 -5.04 12.41
CA ILE A 240 13.74 -5.52 13.15
C ILE A 240 13.40 -6.95 12.73
N THR A 241 13.14 -7.81 13.72
CA THR A 241 12.61 -9.16 13.53
C THR A 241 11.27 -9.29 14.25
N ILE A 242 10.23 -9.67 13.51
CA ILE A 242 8.85 -9.74 13.99
C ILE A 242 8.32 -11.15 13.76
N ALA A 243 7.63 -11.70 14.75
CA ALA A 243 6.79 -12.87 14.60
C ALA A 243 5.31 -12.48 14.70
N ARG A 244 4.49 -12.94 13.76
CA ARG A 244 3.07 -12.63 13.71
C ARG A 244 2.25 -13.91 13.58
N LYS A 245 1.16 -13.99 14.35
CA LYS A 245 0.17 -15.06 14.24
C LYS A 245 -0.95 -14.62 13.33
N ALA A 246 -1.22 -15.40 12.29
CA ALA A 246 -2.36 -15.16 11.40
C ALA A 246 -3.68 -15.27 12.16
N LYS A 247 -4.64 -14.42 11.81
CA LYS A 247 -5.93 -14.33 12.49
C LYS A 247 -6.78 -15.56 12.23
N GLY A 248 -7.29 -16.12 13.33
CA GLY A 248 -8.23 -17.25 13.29
C GLY A 248 -7.62 -18.61 12.95
N VAL A 249 -6.29 -18.68 12.69
CA VAL A 249 -5.59 -19.94 12.38
C VAL A 249 -4.32 -20.09 13.23
N ASN A 250 -3.74 -21.30 13.24
CA ASN A 250 -2.52 -21.56 14.02
C ASN A 250 -1.27 -21.52 13.12
N GLU A 251 -1.18 -20.45 12.33
CA GLU A 251 -0.04 -20.21 11.45
C GLU A 251 0.72 -18.97 11.91
N TRP A 252 2.04 -19.05 11.82
CA TRP A 252 2.94 -18.00 12.24
C TRP A 252 3.87 -17.61 11.10
N PHE A 253 4.13 -16.33 11.00
CA PHE A 253 5.03 -15.76 10.02
C PHE A 253 6.11 -14.97 10.75
N VAL A 254 7.37 -15.23 10.40
CA VAL A 254 8.53 -14.51 10.95
C VAL A 254 9.21 -13.77 9.82
N GLY A 255 9.39 -12.46 9.99
CA GLY A 255 10.09 -11.60 9.04
C GLY A 255 11.17 -10.80 9.76
N GLY A 256 12.40 -10.85 9.24
CA GLY A 256 13.53 -10.06 9.69
C GLY A 256 14.05 -9.21 8.55
N ILE A 257 14.29 -7.93 8.82
CA ILE A 257 14.93 -6.99 7.88
C ILE A 257 16.06 -6.23 8.58
N THR A 258 17.06 -5.87 7.80
CA THR A 258 18.21 -5.07 8.24
C THR A 258 18.47 -3.92 7.27
N ASP A 259 19.26 -2.95 7.69
CA ASP A 259 19.86 -1.94 6.81
C ASP A 259 20.81 -2.58 5.78
N GLU A 260 21.85 -1.88 5.36
CA GLU A 260 22.89 -2.39 4.45
C GLU A 260 23.92 -3.31 5.13
N ASN A 261 23.90 -3.38 6.47
CA ASN A 261 24.84 -4.21 7.22
C ASN A 261 24.29 -5.60 7.45
N ALA A 262 25.10 -6.62 7.22
CA ALA A 262 24.76 -8.01 7.53
C ALA A 262 24.72 -8.23 9.05
N ARG A 263 23.69 -8.93 9.53
CA ARG A 263 23.50 -9.28 10.94
C ARG A 263 23.01 -10.71 11.09
N GLU A 264 23.28 -11.30 12.24
CA GLU A 264 22.66 -12.54 12.68
C GLU A 264 21.42 -12.22 13.54
N ALA A 265 20.30 -12.82 13.22
CA ALA A 265 19.11 -12.76 14.05
C ALA A 265 18.99 -14.03 14.90
N VAL A 266 18.78 -13.87 16.20
CA VAL A 266 18.54 -14.99 17.12
C VAL A 266 17.06 -15.08 17.41
N ILE A 267 16.41 -16.14 16.91
CA ILE A 267 14.97 -16.32 17.08
C ILE A 267 14.71 -17.27 18.24
N ASP A 268 14.21 -16.73 19.36
CA ASP A 268 13.63 -17.50 20.44
C ASP A 268 12.17 -17.83 20.10
N PHE A 269 11.87 -19.11 20.01
CA PHE A 269 10.52 -19.61 19.71
C PHE A 269 9.57 -19.65 20.92
N SER A 270 9.88 -18.97 22.01
CA SER A 270 9.04 -18.90 23.22
C SER A 270 7.63 -18.31 22.97
N PHE A 271 7.44 -17.58 21.85
CA PHE A 271 6.13 -17.11 21.42
C PHE A 271 5.21 -18.22 20.91
N LEU A 272 5.76 -19.39 20.57
CA LEU A 272 4.96 -20.54 20.12
C LEU A 272 4.35 -21.27 21.31
N PRO A 273 3.07 -21.70 21.24
CA PRO A 273 2.45 -22.49 22.28
C PRO A 273 3.22 -23.78 22.59
N ALA A 274 3.54 -23.96 23.86
CA ALA A 274 4.27 -25.15 24.31
C ALA A 274 3.50 -26.46 24.03
N GLY A 275 4.24 -27.56 23.82
CA GLY A 275 3.67 -28.89 23.60
C GLY A 275 3.07 -29.16 22.23
N LYS A 276 3.19 -28.21 21.29
CA LYS A 276 2.81 -28.38 19.88
C LYS A 276 4.04 -28.64 19.03
N LYS A 277 3.84 -29.36 17.92
CA LYS A 277 4.83 -29.48 16.84
C LYS A 277 4.54 -28.44 15.77
N TYR A 278 5.59 -27.78 15.29
CA TYR A 278 5.54 -26.85 14.17
C TYR A 278 6.46 -27.36 13.04
N VAL A 279 6.10 -27.04 11.83
CA VAL A 279 6.92 -27.27 10.64
C VAL A 279 7.24 -25.90 10.07
N ALA A 280 8.53 -25.64 9.79
CA ALA A 280 9.02 -24.44 9.16
C ALA A 280 9.53 -24.76 7.75
#